data_e19367da7830a721219bccf7478b72d7
#
_entry.id   e19367da7830a721219bccf7478b72d7
#
_cell.length_a   1.000
_cell.length_b   1.000
_cell.length_c   1.000
_cell.angle_alpha   90.00
_cell.angle_beta   90.00
_cell.angle_gamma   90.00
#
_symmetry.space_group_name_H-M   'P 1'
#
loop_
_entity.id
_entity.type
_entity.pdbx_description
1 polymer ?
#
loop_
_entity_poly.entity_id
_entity_poly.type
_entity_poly.pdbx_seq_one_letter_code
_entity_poly.pdbx_strand_id
1 'polypeptide(L)'
;MYLNFDELPDEQTLAASLAPLKQFRQHGMCAELAMQDDVNGIGWCFSEYFADAGVKYLNMGTHGHRALICFDKPTVFWWESPSGKKMLAYRAEHYNQGNFFGIHNDDFESFETKVLEYLKQLEDKHYPYDICAAQHSGYFTDNAPPSTKSCEMVKRWNEKYEWSKLRTAVATEFIKTVETQYADKIQTIRGGMARLVDGRLCFWCS
;
A
#
# COMPACT_ATOMS: atom_id res chain seq x y z
N MET A 1 -12.98 -8.37 0.23
CA MET A 1 -12.42 -9.67 0.62
C MET A 1 -12.01 -9.56 2.08
N TYR A 2 -12.55 -10.41 2.95
CA TYR A 2 -12.33 -10.39 4.39
C TYR A 2 -11.70 -11.72 4.83
N LEU A 3 -10.54 -12.06 4.25
CA LEU A 3 -9.81 -13.25 4.63
C LEU A 3 -8.55 -12.87 5.39
N ASN A 4 -8.35 -13.54 6.50
CA ASN A 4 -7.05 -13.59 7.14
C ASN A 4 -6.21 -14.67 6.43
N PHE A 5 -5.20 -14.26 5.67
CA PHE A 5 -4.38 -15.19 4.88
C PHE A 5 -3.48 -16.07 5.73
N ASP A 6 -3.32 -15.74 7.00
CA ASP A 6 -2.57 -16.57 7.96
C ASP A 6 -3.29 -17.90 8.27
N GLU A 7 -4.58 -18.01 7.93
CA GLU A 7 -5.38 -19.23 8.11
C GLU A 7 -5.17 -20.28 7.00
N LEU A 8 -4.27 -20.04 6.06
CA LEU A 8 -3.94 -20.94 4.97
C LEU A 8 -5.18 -21.47 4.21
N PRO A 9 -6.03 -20.60 3.67
CA PRO A 9 -7.20 -21.01 2.92
C PRO A 9 -6.80 -21.77 1.65
N ASP A 10 -7.60 -22.75 1.28
CA ASP A 10 -7.42 -23.49 0.04
C ASP A 10 -7.78 -22.64 -1.20
N GLU A 11 -7.42 -23.16 -2.37
CA GLU A 11 -7.64 -22.49 -3.65
C GLU A 11 -9.12 -22.13 -3.90
N GLN A 12 -10.05 -23.02 -3.56
CA GLN A 12 -11.47 -22.79 -3.74
C GLN A 12 -11.98 -21.66 -2.85
N THR A 13 -11.53 -21.61 -1.62
CA THR A 13 -11.85 -20.54 -0.66
C THR A 13 -11.30 -19.21 -1.15
N LEU A 14 -10.07 -19.17 -1.65
CA LEU A 14 -9.47 -17.95 -2.21
C LEU A 14 -10.27 -17.44 -3.42
N ALA A 15 -10.58 -18.31 -4.38
CA ALA A 15 -11.37 -17.95 -5.55
C ALA A 15 -12.77 -17.47 -5.15
N ALA A 16 -13.45 -18.18 -4.25
CA ALA A 16 -14.77 -17.81 -3.75
C ALA A 16 -14.78 -16.45 -3.02
N SER A 17 -13.71 -16.10 -2.34
CA SER A 17 -13.60 -14.80 -1.63
C SER A 17 -13.65 -13.59 -2.56
N LEU A 18 -13.33 -13.77 -3.84
CA LEU A 18 -13.40 -12.72 -4.87
C LEU A 18 -14.73 -12.66 -5.60
N ALA A 19 -15.62 -13.64 -5.41
CA ALA A 19 -16.94 -13.67 -6.05
C ALA A 19 -17.78 -12.39 -5.84
N PRO A 20 -17.77 -11.70 -4.67
CA PRO A 20 -18.49 -10.46 -4.48
C PRO A 20 -18.09 -9.32 -5.44
N LEU A 21 -16.88 -9.34 -6.03
CA LEU A 21 -16.46 -8.34 -7.01
C LEU A 21 -17.37 -8.30 -8.23
N LYS A 22 -17.91 -9.45 -8.63
CA LYS A 22 -18.88 -9.53 -9.74
C LYS A 22 -20.15 -8.74 -9.41
N GLN A 23 -20.66 -8.86 -8.19
CA GLN A 23 -21.84 -8.12 -7.74
C GLN A 23 -21.57 -6.62 -7.70
N PHE A 24 -20.44 -6.19 -7.14
CA PHE A 24 -20.06 -4.79 -7.11
C PHE A 24 -20.02 -4.18 -8.51
N ARG A 25 -19.42 -4.87 -9.48
CA ARG A 25 -19.38 -4.42 -10.87
C ARG A 25 -20.75 -4.35 -11.53
N GLN A 26 -21.64 -5.31 -11.25
CA GLN A 26 -23.03 -5.27 -11.73
C GLN A 26 -23.80 -4.05 -11.22
N HIS A 27 -23.43 -3.53 -10.07
CA HIS A 27 -23.98 -2.28 -9.50
C HIS A 27 -23.19 -1.02 -9.88
N GLY A 28 -22.31 -1.11 -10.90
CA GLY A 28 -21.54 0.04 -11.41
C GLY A 28 -20.37 0.46 -10.54
N MET A 29 -20.00 -0.32 -9.51
CA MET A 29 -18.83 0.00 -8.67
C MET A 29 -17.54 -0.44 -9.36
N CYS A 30 -16.58 0.48 -9.47
CA CYS A 30 -15.25 0.18 -9.98
C CYS A 30 -14.40 -0.45 -8.87
N ALA A 31 -14.08 -1.75 -9.00
CA ALA A 31 -13.25 -2.50 -8.08
C ALA A 31 -11.99 -2.98 -8.79
N GLU A 32 -11.09 -2.06 -9.09
CA GLU A 32 -9.82 -2.34 -9.80
C GLU A 32 -8.59 -2.29 -8.89
N LEU A 33 -8.74 -1.88 -7.62
CA LEU A 33 -7.67 -1.86 -6.63
C LEU A 33 -8.01 -2.78 -5.47
N ALA A 34 -7.09 -3.67 -5.12
CA ALA A 34 -7.08 -4.41 -3.87
C ALA A 34 -6.24 -3.65 -2.84
N MET A 35 -6.69 -3.64 -1.59
CA MET A 35 -5.95 -3.10 -0.46
C MET A 35 -5.78 -4.17 0.60
N GLN A 36 -4.58 -4.28 1.13
CA GLN A 36 -4.27 -5.22 2.20
C GLN A 36 -3.37 -4.53 3.24
N ASP A 37 -3.93 -4.34 4.41
CA ASP A 37 -3.31 -3.61 5.50
C ASP A 37 -3.27 -4.46 6.76
N ASP A 38 -2.30 -4.17 7.63
CA ASP A 38 -2.12 -4.83 8.93
C ASP A 38 -1.98 -6.35 8.85
N VAL A 39 -1.29 -6.83 7.83
CA VAL A 39 -1.06 -8.27 7.59
C VAL A 39 0.42 -8.57 7.40
N ASN A 40 0.78 -9.85 7.56
CA ASN A 40 2.18 -10.30 7.50
C ASN A 40 2.74 -10.34 6.08
N GLY A 41 1.89 -10.23 5.07
CA GLY A 41 2.29 -10.31 3.67
C GLY A 41 1.21 -10.95 2.81
N ILE A 42 1.55 -11.29 1.57
CA ILE A 42 0.63 -11.90 0.62
C ILE A 42 1.34 -12.98 -0.21
N GLY A 43 0.69 -14.11 -0.38
CA GLY A 43 1.20 -15.21 -1.19
C GLY A 43 1.21 -14.87 -2.69
N TRP A 44 2.15 -15.47 -3.42
CA TRP A 44 2.31 -15.19 -4.86
C TRP A 44 1.09 -15.57 -5.69
N CYS A 45 0.36 -16.62 -5.32
CA CYS A 45 -0.86 -17.04 -6.00
C CYS A 45 -1.94 -15.94 -6.10
N PHE A 46 -1.96 -14.99 -5.16
CA PHE A 46 -2.91 -13.87 -5.22
C PHE A 46 -2.73 -12.98 -6.45
N SER A 47 -1.53 -12.87 -7.00
CA SER A 47 -1.30 -12.14 -8.25
C SER A 47 -2.11 -12.74 -9.41
N GLU A 48 -2.27 -14.06 -9.42
CA GLU A 48 -3.10 -14.76 -10.42
C GLU A 48 -4.58 -14.50 -10.19
N TYR A 49 -5.08 -14.74 -8.98
CA TYR A 49 -6.50 -14.57 -8.64
C TYR A 49 -6.97 -13.13 -8.80
N PHE A 50 -6.17 -12.15 -8.41
CA PHE A 50 -6.50 -10.75 -8.60
C PHE A 50 -6.56 -10.37 -10.08
N ALA A 51 -5.59 -10.81 -10.88
CA ALA A 51 -5.58 -10.57 -12.32
C ALA A 51 -6.81 -11.19 -13.00
N ASP A 52 -7.16 -12.43 -12.65
CA ASP A 52 -8.34 -13.12 -13.18
C ASP A 52 -9.64 -12.45 -12.75
N ALA A 53 -9.68 -11.90 -11.56
CA ALA A 53 -10.80 -11.11 -11.08
C ALA A 53 -10.83 -9.68 -11.67
N GLY A 54 -9.88 -9.30 -12.55
CA GLY A 54 -9.79 -7.99 -13.18
C GLY A 54 -9.37 -6.87 -12.21
N VAL A 55 -8.67 -7.22 -11.13
CA VAL A 55 -7.99 -6.27 -10.25
C VAL A 55 -6.66 -5.89 -10.91
N LYS A 56 -6.41 -4.61 -11.06
CA LYS A 56 -5.24 -4.07 -11.76
C LYS A 56 -4.14 -3.60 -10.81
N TYR A 57 -4.54 -3.23 -9.60
CA TYR A 57 -3.68 -2.57 -8.62
C TYR A 57 -3.75 -3.26 -7.26
N LEU A 58 -2.63 -3.26 -6.56
CA LEU A 58 -2.54 -3.68 -5.17
C LEU A 58 -1.86 -2.59 -4.35
N ASN A 59 -2.50 -2.13 -3.28
CA ASN A 59 -1.87 -1.33 -2.24
C ASN A 59 -1.68 -2.19 -1.00
N MET A 60 -0.47 -2.24 -0.47
CA MET A 60 -0.16 -3.05 0.69
C MET A 60 0.57 -2.25 1.75
N GLY A 61 -0.03 -2.15 2.94
CA GLY A 61 0.57 -1.62 4.15
C GLY A 61 0.77 -2.74 5.19
N THR A 62 1.99 -3.17 5.40
CA THR A 62 2.24 -4.30 6.32
C THR A 62 2.20 -3.90 7.77
N HIS A 63 1.99 -4.91 8.60
CA HIS A 63 2.13 -4.85 10.05
C HIS A 63 3.61 -4.90 10.45
N GLY A 64 4.12 -3.81 11.03
CA GLY A 64 5.55 -3.66 11.33
C GLY A 64 6.11 -4.57 12.42
N HIS A 65 5.26 -5.23 13.22
CA HIS A 65 5.69 -6.11 14.32
C HIS A 65 5.89 -7.57 13.92
N ARG A 66 5.19 -8.03 12.87
CA ARG A 66 5.17 -9.45 12.47
C ARG A 66 5.69 -9.70 11.07
N ALA A 67 5.76 -8.67 10.25
CA ALA A 67 6.28 -8.77 8.91
C ALA A 67 7.40 -7.77 8.71
N LEU A 68 8.59 -8.26 8.39
CA LEU A 68 9.65 -7.39 7.93
C LEU A 68 9.29 -6.86 6.55
N ILE A 69 9.62 -5.60 6.31
CA ILE A 69 9.50 -4.99 4.99
C ILE A 69 10.42 -5.76 4.05
N CYS A 70 9.87 -6.32 2.97
CA CYS A 70 10.65 -7.07 1.98
C CYS A 70 11.51 -6.18 1.07
N PHE A 71 11.33 -4.86 1.15
CA PHE A 71 12.10 -3.84 0.46
C PHE A 71 12.67 -2.86 1.49
N ASP A 72 13.79 -2.23 1.18
CA ASP A 72 14.45 -1.24 2.04
C ASP A 72 13.74 0.12 2.06
N LYS A 73 12.80 0.32 1.15
CA LYS A 73 11.98 1.53 0.96
C LYS A 73 10.61 1.18 0.40
N PRO A 74 9.63 2.09 0.45
CA PRO A 74 8.36 1.91 -0.28
C PRO A 74 8.64 1.67 -1.76
N THR A 75 7.98 0.67 -2.34
CA THR A 75 8.32 0.22 -3.69
C THR A 75 7.08 0.01 -4.53
N VAL A 76 7.06 0.58 -5.74
CA VAL A 76 6.09 0.25 -6.78
C VAL A 76 6.74 -0.73 -7.75
N PHE A 77 6.01 -1.77 -8.14
CA PHE A 77 6.52 -2.78 -9.07
C PHE A 77 5.39 -3.48 -9.82
N TRP A 78 5.71 -3.98 -11.01
CA TRP A 78 4.84 -4.92 -11.70
C TRP A 78 4.94 -6.28 -11.02
N TRP A 79 3.87 -6.71 -10.41
CA TRP A 79 3.79 -8.03 -9.79
C TRP A 79 3.32 -9.04 -10.83
N GLU A 80 4.25 -9.89 -11.27
CA GLU A 80 3.98 -10.88 -12.29
C GLU A 80 3.58 -12.21 -11.65
N SER A 81 2.42 -12.72 -12.07
CA SER A 81 1.86 -13.98 -11.61
C SER A 81 2.61 -15.19 -12.16
N PRO A 82 2.36 -16.41 -11.64
CA PRO A 82 2.90 -17.65 -12.21
C PRO A 82 2.64 -17.80 -13.71
N SER A 83 1.47 -17.41 -14.22
CA SER A 83 1.11 -17.48 -15.64
C SER A 83 1.62 -16.30 -16.49
N GLY A 84 2.28 -15.32 -15.89
CA GLY A 84 2.82 -14.13 -16.58
C GLY A 84 1.86 -12.95 -16.66
N LYS A 85 0.70 -12.99 -16.03
CA LYS A 85 -0.18 -11.82 -15.89
C LYS A 85 0.46 -10.80 -14.96
N LYS A 86 0.24 -9.52 -15.21
CA LYS A 86 0.84 -8.44 -14.43
C LYS A 86 -0.21 -7.53 -13.81
N MET A 87 0.06 -7.11 -12.59
CA MET A 87 -0.65 -6.05 -11.91
C MET A 87 0.34 -5.08 -11.29
N LEU A 88 -0.02 -3.83 -11.13
CA LEU A 88 0.83 -2.85 -10.47
C LEU A 88 0.61 -2.89 -8.97
N ALA A 89 1.66 -3.17 -8.23
CA ALA A 89 1.63 -3.26 -6.77
C ALA A 89 2.45 -2.14 -6.13
N TYR A 90 1.92 -1.56 -5.07
CA TYR A 90 2.63 -0.65 -4.19
C TYR A 90 2.78 -1.30 -2.82
N ARG A 91 4.01 -1.47 -2.41
CA ARG A 91 4.37 -1.92 -1.08
C ARG A 91 4.77 -0.71 -0.26
N ALA A 92 3.83 -0.22 0.54
CA ALA A 92 4.06 0.88 1.48
C ALA A 92 4.98 0.44 2.62
N GLU A 93 5.56 1.37 3.32
CA GLU A 93 6.39 1.10 4.48
C GLU A 93 5.56 0.57 5.65
N HIS A 94 4.43 1.24 5.91
CA HIS A 94 3.49 0.85 6.97
C HIS A 94 2.10 1.39 6.63
N TYR A 95 1.04 0.63 6.98
CA TYR A 95 -0.35 1.07 6.76
C TYR A 95 -0.75 2.30 7.58
N ASN A 96 0.05 2.65 8.58
CA ASN A 96 -0.17 3.77 9.51
C ASN A 96 0.94 4.83 9.45
N GLN A 97 1.68 4.91 8.35
CA GLN A 97 2.85 5.79 8.22
C GLN A 97 2.53 7.26 8.50
N GLY A 98 1.39 7.76 8.03
CA GLY A 98 0.95 9.13 8.28
C GLY A 98 0.66 9.41 9.75
N ASN A 99 0.19 8.41 10.50
CA ASN A 99 -0.02 8.55 11.94
C ASN A 99 1.31 8.65 12.69
N PHE A 100 2.37 7.99 12.22
CA PHE A 100 3.72 8.16 12.80
C PHE A 100 4.25 9.57 12.59
N PHE A 101 3.86 10.25 11.53
CA PHE A 101 4.15 11.69 11.38
C PHE A 101 3.39 12.56 12.37
N GLY A 102 2.35 12.03 13.00
CA GLY A 102 1.49 12.80 13.90
C GLY A 102 0.47 13.67 13.17
N ILE A 103 0.07 13.29 11.94
CA ILE A 103 -0.90 14.03 11.11
C ILE A 103 -2.27 14.21 11.78
N HIS A 104 -2.57 13.40 12.79
CA HIS A 104 -3.79 13.45 13.59
C HIS A 104 -3.68 14.38 14.82
N ASN A 105 -2.47 14.82 15.16
CA ASN A 105 -2.22 15.73 16.29
C ASN A 105 -2.42 17.18 15.87
N ASP A 106 -2.50 18.06 16.86
CA ASP A 106 -2.57 19.51 16.60
C ASP A 106 -1.19 20.17 16.81
N ASP A 107 -0.13 19.40 16.55
CA ASP A 107 1.26 19.79 16.68
C ASP A 107 1.93 19.81 15.30
N PHE A 108 1.87 20.98 14.67
CA PHE A 108 2.43 21.16 13.34
C PHE A 108 3.95 21.08 13.31
N GLU A 109 4.65 21.55 14.33
CA GLU A 109 6.12 21.56 14.36
C GLU A 109 6.67 20.12 14.43
N SER A 110 6.08 19.28 15.27
CA SER A 110 6.39 17.86 15.32
C SER A 110 6.07 17.13 14.03
N PHE A 111 4.90 17.41 13.43
CA PHE A 111 4.51 16.84 12.15
C PHE A 111 5.50 17.22 11.04
N GLU A 112 5.84 18.50 10.95
CA GLU A 112 6.78 19.04 9.95
C GLU A 112 8.15 18.35 10.06
N THR A 113 8.71 18.28 11.26
CA THR A 113 9.99 17.63 11.50
C THR A 113 10.00 16.19 11.00
N LYS A 114 8.97 15.41 11.34
CA LYS A 114 8.88 13.99 10.96
C LYS A 114 8.68 13.79 9.46
N VAL A 115 7.92 14.67 8.81
CA VAL A 115 7.76 14.60 7.34
C VAL A 115 9.08 14.91 6.65
N LEU A 116 9.80 15.94 7.08
CA LEU A 116 11.10 16.29 6.50
C LEU A 116 12.14 15.18 6.73
N GLU A 117 12.18 14.58 7.91
CA GLU A 117 13.03 13.42 8.19
C GLU A 117 12.69 12.22 7.27
N TYR A 118 11.42 11.97 7.05
CA TYR A 118 10.98 10.90 6.16
C TYR A 118 11.37 11.15 4.71
N LEU A 119 11.16 12.36 4.20
CA LEU A 119 11.59 12.73 2.85
C LEU A 119 13.09 12.59 2.68
N LYS A 120 13.87 13.01 3.67
CA LYS A 120 15.32 12.80 3.68
C LYS A 120 15.69 11.31 3.68
N GLN A 121 15.01 10.48 4.45
CA GLN A 121 15.24 9.02 4.43
C GLN A 121 14.96 8.41 3.05
N LEU A 122 13.94 8.87 2.35
CA LEU A 122 13.65 8.42 0.97
C LEU A 122 14.76 8.84 0.00
N GLU A 123 15.29 10.06 0.12
CA GLU A 123 16.43 10.52 -0.67
C GLU A 123 17.68 9.67 -0.39
N ASP A 124 18.02 9.44 0.87
CA ASP A 124 19.17 8.64 1.30
C ASP A 124 19.06 7.18 0.80
N LYS A 125 17.84 6.65 0.67
CA LYS A 125 17.55 5.33 0.11
C LYS A 125 17.41 5.32 -1.41
N HIS A 126 17.66 6.44 -2.08
CA HIS A 126 17.50 6.59 -3.54
C HIS A 126 16.10 6.20 -4.02
N TYR A 127 15.05 6.73 -3.38
CA TYR A 127 13.68 6.54 -3.83
C TYR A 127 13.51 7.11 -5.24
N PRO A 128 13.00 6.32 -6.21
CA PRO A 128 13.15 6.68 -7.62
C PRO A 128 12.09 7.63 -8.17
N TYR A 129 11.11 8.03 -7.35
CA TYR A 129 9.99 8.85 -7.79
C TYR A 129 9.98 10.19 -7.05
N ASP A 130 9.46 11.22 -7.69
CA ASP A 130 9.24 12.55 -7.10
C ASP A 130 7.87 12.67 -6.40
N ILE A 131 7.14 11.57 -6.31
CA ILE A 131 5.88 11.43 -5.59
C ILE A 131 5.95 10.22 -4.66
N CYS A 132 5.54 10.36 -3.43
CA CYS A 132 5.41 9.27 -2.48
C CYS A 132 4.05 9.29 -1.79
N ALA A 133 3.63 8.14 -1.26
CA ALA A 133 2.40 8.02 -0.50
C ALA A 133 2.69 7.55 0.92
N ALA A 134 2.06 8.22 1.88
CA ALA A 134 2.01 7.80 3.27
C ALA A 134 0.56 7.50 3.65
N GLN A 135 0.26 6.25 3.90
CA GLN A 135 -1.07 5.83 4.32
C GLN A 135 -1.31 6.26 5.77
N HIS A 136 -2.51 6.72 6.08
CA HIS A 136 -2.90 6.96 7.45
C HIS A 136 -4.32 6.44 7.71
N SER A 137 -4.58 6.05 8.94
CA SER A 137 -5.86 5.51 9.38
C SER A 137 -6.34 6.25 10.62
N GLY A 138 -7.64 6.59 10.63
CA GLY A 138 -8.33 7.13 11.79
C GLY A 138 -7.74 8.36 12.48
N TYR A 139 -8.33 8.69 13.62
CA TYR A 139 -7.98 9.88 14.39
C TYR A 139 -6.63 9.73 15.12
N PHE A 140 -6.38 8.58 15.70
CA PHE A 140 -5.27 8.38 16.63
C PHE A 140 -4.42 7.17 16.28
N THR A 141 -5.07 6.06 15.96
CA THR A 141 -4.47 4.78 15.61
C THR A 141 -5.35 4.08 14.57
N ASP A 142 -5.04 2.83 14.25
CA ASP A 142 -5.72 2.01 13.28
C ASP A 142 -7.21 1.79 13.61
N ASN A 143 -7.58 1.46 14.82
CA ASN A 143 -8.95 1.19 15.23
C ASN A 143 -9.67 2.42 15.80
N ALA A 144 -9.50 3.58 15.18
CA ALA A 144 -10.02 4.85 15.64
C ALA A 144 -11.07 5.43 14.67
N PRO A 145 -11.94 6.35 15.13
CA PRO A 145 -12.90 6.99 14.26
C PRO A 145 -12.23 7.88 13.23
N PRO A 146 -12.90 8.19 12.11
CA PRO A 146 -12.41 9.15 11.12
C PRO A 146 -12.11 10.53 11.75
N SER A 147 -11.14 11.24 11.18
CA SER A 147 -10.77 12.59 11.61
C SER A 147 -10.51 13.50 10.41
N THR A 148 -10.88 14.78 10.55
CA THR A 148 -10.56 15.85 9.58
C THR A 148 -9.25 16.55 9.89
N LYS A 149 -8.57 16.24 10.99
CA LYS A 149 -7.32 16.92 11.41
C LYS A 149 -6.20 16.79 10.39
N SER A 150 -6.14 15.68 9.65
CA SER A 150 -5.20 15.53 8.56
C SER A 150 -5.32 16.59 7.47
N CYS A 151 -6.55 17.06 7.18
CA CYS A 151 -6.79 18.13 6.22
C CYS A 151 -6.21 19.46 6.69
N GLU A 152 -6.32 19.77 7.98
CA GLU A 152 -5.76 21.00 8.57
C GLU A 152 -4.23 20.99 8.53
N MET A 153 -3.61 19.85 8.83
CA MET A 153 -2.15 19.69 8.73
C MET A 153 -1.65 19.88 7.30
N VAL A 154 -2.32 19.27 6.32
CA VAL A 154 -2.02 19.42 4.90
C VAL A 154 -2.16 20.88 4.46
N LYS A 155 -3.19 21.57 4.92
CA LYS A 155 -3.42 22.99 4.61
C LYS A 155 -2.27 23.85 5.16
N ARG A 156 -1.94 23.73 6.44
CA ARG A 156 -0.84 24.47 7.11
C ARG A 156 0.51 24.21 6.42
N TRP A 157 0.78 22.97 6.04
CA TRP A 157 1.97 22.64 5.26
C TRP A 157 2.02 23.38 3.93
N ASN A 158 0.94 23.33 3.18
CA ASN A 158 0.87 23.96 1.85
C ASN A 158 0.86 25.49 1.88
N GLU A 159 0.48 26.09 2.99
CA GLU A 159 0.62 27.54 3.24
C GLU A 159 2.08 27.90 3.54
N LYS A 160 2.82 27.03 4.22
CA LYS A 160 4.23 27.28 4.60
C LYS A 160 5.21 26.96 3.47
N TYR A 161 4.97 25.89 2.72
CA TYR A 161 5.90 25.38 1.71
C TYR A 161 5.33 25.57 0.30
N GLU A 162 6.12 26.16 -0.59
CA GLU A 162 5.80 26.20 -2.01
C GLU A 162 6.05 24.84 -2.66
N TRP A 163 7.08 24.10 -2.21
CA TRP A 163 7.53 22.78 -2.63
C TRP A 163 8.10 22.00 -1.42
N SER A 164 7.85 20.70 -1.17
CA SER A 164 6.87 19.85 -1.88
C SER A 164 5.47 20.04 -1.33
N LYS A 165 4.45 19.77 -2.11
CA LYS A 165 3.05 19.87 -1.69
C LYS A 165 2.53 18.57 -1.12
N LEU A 166 1.73 18.65 -0.06
CA LEU A 166 0.97 17.54 0.47
C LEU A 166 -0.46 17.56 -0.08
N ARG A 167 -1.02 16.38 -0.29
CA ARG A 167 -2.41 16.22 -0.73
C ARG A 167 -3.02 14.98 -0.09
N THR A 168 -4.26 15.10 0.38
CA THR A 168 -5.07 13.93 0.69
C THR A 168 -5.53 13.26 -0.61
N ALA A 169 -5.40 11.95 -0.70
CA ALA A 169 -5.70 11.18 -1.90
C ALA A 169 -6.18 9.78 -1.53
N VAL A 170 -6.81 9.12 -2.48
CA VAL A 170 -7.06 7.67 -2.39
C VAL A 170 -5.92 6.91 -3.07
N ALA A 171 -5.70 5.66 -2.65
CA ALA A 171 -4.60 4.85 -3.15
C ALA A 171 -4.57 4.72 -4.68
N THR A 172 -5.73 4.67 -5.34
CA THR A 172 -5.82 4.64 -6.81
C THR A 172 -5.27 5.88 -7.49
N GLU A 173 -5.37 7.04 -6.90
CA GLU A 173 -4.80 8.27 -7.48
C GLU A 173 -3.28 8.21 -7.50
N PHE A 174 -2.67 7.79 -6.39
CA PHE A 174 -1.23 7.65 -6.31
C PHE A 174 -0.71 6.62 -7.31
N ILE A 175 -1.26 5.41 -7.31
CA ILE A 175 -0.73 4.32 -8.12
C ILE A 175 -0.90 4.57 -9.62
N LYS A 176 -2.02 5.19 -10.04
CA LYS A 176 -2.24 5.62 -11.43
C LYS A 176 -1.31 6.76 -11.85
N THR A 177 -0.99 7.67 -10.94
CA THR A 177 -0.01 8.73 -11.23
C THR A 177 1.37 8.12 -11.47
N VAL A 178 1.80 7.20 -10.61
CA VAL A 178 3.08 6.51 -10.79
C VAL A 178 3.09 5.68 -12.08
N GLU A 179 2.02 4.95 -12.39
CA GLU A 179 1.90 4.21 -13.65
C GLU A 179 2.06 5.13 -14.86
N THR A 180 1.36 6.27 -14.85
CA THR A 180 1.37 7.20 -15.98
C THR A 180 2.74 7.86 -16.19
N GLN A 181 3.44 8.20 -15.10
CA GLN A 181 4.68 8.96 -15.18
C GLN A 181 5.94 8.09 -15.29
N TYR A 182 5.88 6.85 -14.77
CA TYR A 182 7.08 6.04 -14.58
C TYR A 182 6.97 4.60 -15.07
N ALA A 183 5.94 4.23 -15.85
CA ALA A 183 5.68 2.85 -16.27
C ALA A 183 6.94 2.12 -16.79
N ASP A 184 7.74 2.81 -17.59
CA ASP A 184 8.96 2.26 -18.21
C ASP A 184 10.12 2.05 -17.22
N LYS A 185 10.03 2.66 -16.02
CA LYS A 185 11.06 2.57 -14.98
C LYS A 185 10.69 1.57 -13.88
N ILE A 186 9.47 1.06 -13.92
CA ILE A 186 8.94 0.17 -12.88
C ILE A 186 9.46 -1.25 -13.13
N GLN A 187 10.19 -1.79 -12.16
CA GLN A 187 10.70 -3.16 -12.21
C GLN A 187 9.59 -4.21 -12.15
N THR A 188 9.81 -5.38 -12.73
CA THR A 188 8.94 -6.54 -12.60
C THR A 188 9.48 -7.48 -11.52
N ILE A 189 8.60 -7.93 -10.62
CA ILE A 189 8.94 -8.85 -9.53
C ILE A 189 8.02 -10.08 -9.61
N ARG A 190 8.60 -11.25 -9.36
CA ARG A 190 7.92 -12.55 -9.21
C ARG A 190 8.14 -13.07 -7.80
N GLY A 191 7.12 -13.70 -7.24
CA GLY A 191 7.20 -14.30 -5.90
C GLY A 191 6.23 -13.68 -4.90
N GLY A 192 6.18 -14.25 -3.70
CA GLY A 192 5.35 -13.75 -2.61
C GLY A 192 5.95 -12.51 -1.94
N MET A 193 5.12 -11.72 -1.29
CA MET A 193 5.50 -10.52 -0.55
C MET A 193 5.38 -10.75 0.97
N ALA A 194 5.79 -11.91 1.42
CA ALA A 194 5.84 -12.25 2.83
C ALA A 194 7.29 -12.45 3.27
N ARG A 195 7.70 -11.80 4.36
CA ARG A 195 8.97 -12.10 5.03
C ARG A 195 8.67 -12.31 6.51
N LEU A 196 8.89 -13.52 6.99
CA LEU A 196 8.78 -13.81 8.42
C LEU A 196 10.00 -13.28 9.17
N VAL A 197 9.79 -12.98 10.46
CA VAL A 197 10.81 -12.38 11.36
C VAL A 197 12.09 -13.24 11.47
N ASP A 198 12.02 -14.54 11.19
CA ASP A 198 13.14 -15.49 11.25
C ASP A 198 13.91 -15.63 9.91
N GLY A 199 13.63 -14.79 8.92
CA GLY A 199 14.31 -14.81 7.62
C GLY A 199 13.90 -15.94 6.68
N ARG A 200 12.92 -16.76 7.04
CA ARG A 200 12.39 -17.80 6.17
C ARG A 200 11.32 -17.24 5.24
N LEU A 201 11.55 -17.40 3.94
CA LEU A 201 10.53 -17.13 2.93
C LEU A 201 9.47 -18.22 3.00
N CYS A 202 8.22 -17.87 3.32
CA CYS A 202 7.11 -18.78 3.09
C CYS A 202 6.82 -18.82 1.59
N PHE A 203 7.36 -19.81 0.90
CA PHE A 203 6.90 -20.20 -0.43
C PHE A 203 5.75 -21.22 -0.25
N TRP A 204 4.53 -20.77 -0.41
CA TRP A 204 3.39 -21.65 -0.66
C TRP A 204 2.76 -21.26 -1.97
N CYS A 205 3.28 -21.83 -3.03
CA CYS A 205 2.65 -22.13 -4.31
C CYS A 205 3.55 -23.15 -5.01
N SER A 206 3.33 -24.41 -4.73
CA SER A 206 3.75 -25.51 -5.60
C SER A 206 2.67 -25.74 -6.64
#